data_4bfc1d31b4fc6845c08a44f67af481af
#
_entry.id   4bfc1d31b4fc6845c08a44f67af481af
#
_cell.length_a   1.000
_cell.length_b   1.000
_cell.length_c   1.000
_cell.angle_alpha   90.00
_cell.angle_beta   90.00
_cell.angle_gamma   90.00
#
_symmetry.space_group_name_H-M   'P 1'
#
loop_
_entity.id
_entity.type
_entity.pdbx_description
1 polymer ?
#
loop_
_entity_poly.entity_id
_entity_poly.type
_entity_poly.pdbx_seq_one_letter_code
_entity_poly.pdbx_strand_id
1 'polypeptide(L)'
;MSVLLFGVSHQSAPVSVLEQLSTDESDQNKIISEVLQSPLVTEAMVLSTCNRVEVYAVVDAFHGGLSVIGQVLTEHSGLSMGELTKHAYVRYSEAAVEHLFAVASGL
;
A
#
# COMPACT_ATOMS: atom_id res chain seq x y z
N MET A 1 -2.09 17.37 -5.27
CA MET A 1 -1.58 16.44 -4.26
C MET A 1 -2.72 15.80 -3.52
N SER A 2 -2.76 14.50 -3.50
CA SER A 2 -3.82 13.77 -2.82
C SER A 2 -3.28 12.52 -2.17
N VAL A 3 -4.01 12.03 -1.16
CA VAL A 3 -3.67 10.77 -0.48
C VAL A 3 -4.15 9.61 -1.33
N LEU A 4 -3.27 8.64 -1.54
CA LEU A 4 -3.57 7.39 -2.23
C LEU A 4 -3.36 6.24 -1.24
N LEU A 5 -4.34 5.35 -1.14
CA LEU A 5 -4.22 4.10 -0.41
C LEU A 5 -4.14 2.95 -1.38
N PHE A 6 -3.15 2.10 -1.19
CA PHE A 6 -3.06 0.80 -1.86
C PHE A 6 -2.92 -0.26 -0.78
N GLY A 7 -3.83 -1.21 -0.74
CA GLY A 7 -3.83 -2.18 0.34
C GLY A 7 -4.35 -3.55 -0.02
N VAL A 8 -4.03 -4.50 0.86
CA VAL A 8 -4.51 -5.88 0.83
C VAL A 8 -4.89 -6.24 2.27
N SER A 9 -6.04 -6.88 2.44
CA SER A 9 -6.48 -7.32 3.76
C SER A 9 -6.94 -8.78 3.73
N HIS A 10 -7.17 -9.33 4.91
CA HIS A 10 -7.71 -10.69 5.04
C HIS A 10 -9.10 -10.84 4.38
N GLN A 11 -9.80 -9.73 4.13
CA GLN A 11 -11.09 -9.73 3.42
C GLN A 11 -10.92 -9.68 1.90
N SER A 12 -9.79 -9.21 1.40
CA SER A 12 -9.55 -9.05 -0.04
C SER A 12 -8.66 -10.13 -0.63
N ALA A 13 -7.91 -10.86 0.19
CA ALA A 13 -6.88 -11.78 -0.26
C ALA A 13 -6.78 -13.04 0.60
N PRO A 14 -6.30 -14.16 0.01
CA PRO A 14 -5.92 -15.34 0.80
C PRO A 14 -4.77 -15.03 1.75
N VAL A 15 -4.66 -15.81 2.82
CA VAL A 15 -3.60 -15.68 3.82
C VAL A 15 -2.21 -15.74 3.18
N SER A 16 -2.03 -16.62 2.19
CA SER A 16 -0.73 -16.78 1.51
C SER A 16 -0.26 -15.50 0.82
N VAL A 17 -1.17 -14.74 0.23
CA VAL A 17 -0.86 -13.46 -0.41
C VAL A 17 -0.51 -12.43 0.65
N LEU A 18 -1.30 -12.37 1.71
CA LEU A 18 -1.08 -11.43 2.81
C LEU A 18 0.28 -11.68 3.49
N GLU A 19 0.64 -12.94 3.69
CA GLU A 19 1.94 -13.31 4.26
C GLU A 19 3.11 -12.84 3.40
N GLN A 20 3.00 -12.93 2.07
CA GLN A 20 4.06 -12.46 1.17
C GLN A 20 4.24 -10.95 1.21
N LEU A 21 3.19 -10.22 1.52
CA LEU A 21 3.23 -8.76 1.66
C LEU A 21 3.58 -8.30 3.07
N SER A 22 3.48 -9.18 4.05
CA SER A 22 3.74 -8.85 5.45
C SER A 22 5.17 -8.34 5.64
N THR A 23 5.32 -7.28 6.43
CA THR A 23 6.59 -6.56 6.58
C THR A 23 6.90 -6.31 8.05
N ASP A 24 8.18 -6.43 8.40
CA ASP A 24 8.68 -5.93 9.68
C ASP A 24 9.04 -4.44 9.53
N GLU A 25 9.51 -3.83 10.61
CA GLU A 25 9.85 -2.41 10.62
C GLU A 25 10.96 -2.07 9.62
N SER A 26 11.96 -2.92 9.48
CA SER A 26 13.05 -2.73 8.52
C SER A 26 12.53 -2.75 7.08
N ASP A 27 11.66 -3.69 6.75
CA ASP A 27 11.05 -3.79 5.43
C ASP A 27 10.15 -2.60 5.15
N GLN A 28 9.39 -2.14 6.14
CA GLN A 28 8.54 -0.97 6.00
C GLN A 28 9.36 0.28 5.65
N ASN A 29 10.47 0.49 6.34
CA ASN A 29 11.37 1.61 6.07
C ASN A 29 11.95 1.54 4.66
N LYS A 30 12.29 0.36 4.20
CA LYS A 30 12.77 0.13 2.84
C LYS A 30 11.72 0.48 1.79
N ILE A 31 10.49 0.01 1.99
CA ILE A 31 9.38 0.31 1.09
C ILE A 31 9.14 1.81 1.02
N ILE A 32 9.06 2.47 2.17
CA ILE A 32 8.87 3.92 2.24
C ILE A 32 9.99 4.65 1.48
N SER A 33 11.23 4.26 1.73
CA SER A 33 12.39 4.87 1.07
C SER A 33 12.33 4.72 -0.45
N GLU A 34 11.98 3.53 -0.94
CA GLU A 34 11.89 3.28 -2.38
C GLU A 34 10.75 4.03 -3.03
N VAL A 35 9.59 4.09 -2.38
CA VAL A 35 8.43 4.84 -2.87
C VAL A 35 8.77 6.33 -2.96
N LEU A 36 9.46 6.87 -1.96
CA LEU A 36 9.85 8.28 -1.91
C LEU A 36 10.93 8.66 -2.93
N GLN A 37 11.59 7.70 -3.57
CA GLN A 37 12.53 8.01 -4.66
C GLN A 37 11.83 8.56 -5.90
N SER A 38 10.55 8.28 -6.05
CA SER A 38 9.79 8.83 -7.17
C SER A 38 9.45 10.30 -6.93
N PRO A 39 9.64 11.19 -7.93
CA PRO A 39 9.21 12.58 -7.80
C PRO A 39 7.70 12.75 -7.71
N LEU A 40 6.93 11.71 -8.01
CA LEU A 40 5.46 11.73 -7.93
C LEU A 40 4.94 11.54 -6.51
N VAL A 41 5.80 11.14 -5.56
CA VAL A 41 5.41 10.85 -4.17
C VAL A 41 6.19 11.75 -3.23
N THR A 42 5.47 12.47 -2.38
CA THR A 42 6.09 13.40 -1.42
C THR A 42 6.11 12.86 0.01
N GLU A 43 5.15 12.00 0.37
CA GLU A 43 5.07 11.38 1.69
C GLU A 43 4.55 9.96 1.54
N ALA A 44 4.97 9.07 2.43
CA ALA A 44 4.50 7.69 2.42
C ALA A 44 4.52 7.08 3.83
N MET A 45 3.60 6.16 4.07
CA MET A 45 3.46 5.44 5.32
C MET A 45 3.04 4.01 4.99
N VAL A 46 3.56 3.04 5.74
CA VAL A 46 3.14 1.64 5.63
C VAL A 46 2.49 1.21 6.94
N LEU A 47 1.33 0.58 6.82
CA LEU A 47 0.64 -0.05 7.92
C LEU A 47 0.62 -1.56 7.65
N SER A 48 1.26 -2.34 8.52
CA SER A 48 1.31 -3.80 8.36
C SER A 48 0.94 -4.46 9.68
N THR A 49 -0.12 -5.25 9.65
CA THR A 49 -0.60 -6.04 10.79
C THR A 49 -0.84 -7.47 10.32
N CYS A 50 -1.29 -8.35 11.21
CA CYS A 50 -1.65 -9.71 10.81
C CYS A 50 -2.87 -9.76 9.88
N ASN A 51 -3.65 -8.69 9.80
CA ASN A 51 -4.89 -8.64 9.04
C ASN A 51 -4.80 -7.82 7.75
N ARG A 52 -3.79 -6.95 7.61
CA ARG A 52 -3.70 -6.07 6.45
C ARG A 52 -2.30 -5.51 6.25
N VAL A 53 -2.01 -5.18 5.00
CA VAL A 53 -0.84 -4.41 4.62
C VAL A 53 -1.34 -3.27 3.75
N GLU A 54 -1.10 -2.03 4.18
CA GLU A 54 -1.57 -0.85 3.48
C GLU A 54 -0.43 0.15 3.31
N VAL A 55 -0.36 0.76 2.13
CA VAL A 55 0.56 1.87 1.84
C VAL A 55 -0.29 3.10 1.59
N TYR A 56 -0.04 4.14 2.36
CA TYR A 56 -0.63 5.46 2.18
C TYR A 56 0.46 6.38 1.65
N ALA A 57 0.16 7.13 0.62
CA ALA A 57 1.12 8.04 0.02
C ALA A 57 0.44 9.32 -0.43
N VAL A 58 1.16 10.44 -0.33
CA VAL A 58 0.73 11.70 -0.93
C VAL A 58 1.36 11.76 -2.31
N VAL A 59 0.51 11.81 -3.34
CA VAL A 59 0.93 11.67 -4.73
C VAL A 59 0.47 12.87 -5.56
N ASP A 60 1.24 13.20 -6.60
CA ASP A 60 0.89 14.26 -7.54
C ASP A 60 -0.10 13.80 -8.61
N ALA A 61 -0.08 12.49 -8.92
CA ALA A 61 -0.96 11.90 -9.92
C ALA A 61 -1.38 10.52 -9.50
N PHE A 62 -2.64 10.19 -9.71
CA PHE A 62 -3.22 8.91 -9.29
C PHE A 62 -2.52 7.72 -9.95
N HIS A 63 -2.52 7.68 -11.28
CA HIS A 63 -1.96 6.53 -12.01
C HIS A 63 -0.46 6.37 -11.80
N GLY A 64 0.27 7.48 -11.80
CA GLY A 64 1.71 7.45 -11.56
C GLY A 64 2.04 6.98 -10.15
N GLY A 65 1.34 7.49 -9.16
CA GLY A 65 1.52 7.07 -7.76
C GLY A 65 1.18 5.61 -7.55
N LEU A 66 0.07 5.16 -8.12
CA LEU A 66 -0.36 3.76 -8.05
C LEU A 66 0.69 2.82 -8.66
N SER A 67 1.23 3.20 -9.81
CA SER A 67 2.27 2.42 -10.50
C SER A 67 3.54 2.30 -9.65
N VAL A 68 3.97 3.38 -9.04
CA VAL A 68 5.16 3.40 -8.17
C VAL A 68 4.97 2.46 -6.99
N ILE A 69 3.85 2.57 -6.28
CA ILE A 69 3.58 1.74 -5.11
C ILE A 69 3.47 0.27 -5.52
N GLY A 70 2.74 -0.02 -6.58
CA GLY A 70 2.57 -1.38 -7.07
C GLY A 70 3.89 -2.03 -7.43
N GLN A 71 4.77 -1.30 -8.11
CA GLN A 71 6.08 -1.81 -8.50
C GLN A 71 6.96 -2.12 -7.29
N VAL A 72 7.01 -1.23 -6.31
CA VAL A 72 7.78 -1.45 -5.08
C VAL A 72 7.25 -2.68 -4.33
N LEU A 73 5.94 -2.83 -4.22
CA LEU A 73 5.35 -3.97 -3.53
C LEU A 73 5.56 -5.29 -4.26
N THR A 74 5.54 -5.31 -5.60
CA THR A 74 5.87 -6.54 -6.35
C THR A 74 7.32 -6.95 -6.14
N GLU A 75 8.24 -6.01 -6.17
CA GLU A 75 9.66 -6.30 -5.91
C GLU A 75 9.88 -6.81 -4.50
N HIS A 76 9.21 -6.24 -3.53
CA HIS A 76 9.32 -6.65 -2.13
C HIS A 76 8.73 -8.03 -1.88
N SER A 77 7.54 -8.29 -2.41
CA SER A 77 6.76 -9.50 -2.09
C SER A 77 7.09 -10.71 -2.97
N GLY A 78 7.60 -10.47 -4.16
CA GLY A 78 7.75 -11.53 -5.17
C GLY A 78 6.45 -11.87 -5.91
N LEU A 79 5.33 -11.21 -5.56
CA LEU A 79 4.08 -11.37 -6.30
C LEU A 79 4.18 -10.68 -7.66
N SER A 80 3.49 -11.21 -8.66
CA SER A 80 3.34 -10.51 -9.93
C SER A 80 2.39 -9.32 -9.77
N MET A 81 2.47 -8.36 -10.69
CA MET A 81 1.53 -7.24 -10.69
C MET A 81 0.09 -7.72 -10.83
N GLY A 82 -0.15 -8.75 -11.65
CA GLY A 82 -1.48 -9.34 -11.82
C GLY A 82 -2.03 -9.94 -10.52
N GLU A 83 -1.20 -10.67 -9.78
CA GLU A 83 -1.57 -11.24 -8.48
C GLU A 83 -1.88 -10.13 -7.48
N LEU A 84 -1.01 -9.12 -7.42
CA LEU A 84 -1.18 -8.03 -6.48
C LEU A 84 -2.48 -7.25 -6.76
N THR A 85 -2.71 -6.86 -8.02
CA THR A 85 -3.89 -6.07 -8.38
C THR A 85 -5.19 -6.86 -8.24
N LYS A 86 -5.14 -8.17 -8.43
CA LYS A 86 -6.30 -9.04 -8.25
C LYS A 86 -6.86 -8.97 -6.83
N HIS A 87 -6.00 -8.81 -5.84
CA HIS A 87 -6.36 -8.86 -4.42
C HIS A 87 -6.32 -7.52 -3.71
N ALA A 88 -5.81 -6.49 -4.37
CA ALA A 88 -5.66 -5.17 -3.77
C ALA A 88 -6.93 -4.36 -3.83
N TYR A 89 -7.05 -3.44 -2.89
CA TYR A 89 -8.02 -2.36 -2.96
C TYR A 89 -7.30 -1.03 -3.00
N VAL A 90 -7.91 -0.07 -3.68
CA VAL A 90 -7.36 1.26 -3.87
C VAL A 90 -8.40 2.28 -3.43
N ARG A 91 -7.95 3.29 -2.70
CA ARG A 91 -8.79 4.44 -2.33
C ARG A 91 -7.99 5.70 -2.61
N TYR A 92 -8.69 6.77 -2.91
CA TYR A 92 -8.04 8.01 -3.31
C TYR A 92 -8.73 9.20 -2.65
N SER A 93 -7.92 10.21 -2.29
CA SER A 93 -8.40 11.47 -1.75
C SER A 93 -9.19 11.25 -0.45
N GLU A 94 -10.41 11.75 -0.36
CA GLU A 94 -11.25 11.65 0.85
C GLU A 94 -11.52 10.20 1.24
N ALA A 95 -11.73 9.31 0.27
CA ALA A 95 -11.98 7.90 0.54
C ALA A 95 -10.78 7.23 1.21
N ALA A 96 -9.55 7.63 0.85
CA ALA A 96 -8.33 7.12 1.50
C ALA A 96 -8.25 7.57 2.95
N VAL A 97 -8.55 8.82 3.22
CA VAL A 97 -8.54 9.40 4.57
C VAL A 97 -9.62 8.77 5.44
N GLU A 98 -10.82 8.59 4.91
CA GLU A 98 -11.91 7.91 5.62
C GLU A 98 -11.53 6.48 6.00
N HIS A 99 -10.90 5.76 5.07
CA HIS A 99 -10.45 4.40 5.32
C HIS A 99 -9.41 4.35 6.44
N LEU A 100 -8.45 5.28 6.43
CA LEU A 100 -7.43 5.37 7.47
C LEU A 100 -8.06 5.57 8.84
N PHE A 101 -9.02 6.49 8.95
CA PHE A 101 -9.71 6.72 10.21
C PHE A 101 -10.51 5.49 10.67
N ALA A 102 -11.15 4.79 9.75
CA ALA A 102 -11.88 3.57 10.07
C ALA A 102 -10.94 2.48 10.62
N VAL A 103 -9.79 2.30 9.98
CA VAL A 103 -8.77 1.33 10.42
C VAL A 103 -8.22 1.72 11.80
N ALA A 104 -7.92 2.99 12.00
CA ALA A 104 -7.42 3.49 13.29
C ALA A 104 -8.45 3.32 14.40
N SER A 105 -9.74 3.29 14.06
CA SER A 105 -10.84 3.09 15.01
C SER A 105 -11.15 1.63 15.30
N GLY A 106 -10.36 0.68 14.77
CA GLY A 106 -10.53 -0.74 15.03
C GLY A 106 -11.38 -1.49 14.03
N LEU A 107 -11.51 -0.94 12.84
CA LEU A 107 -12.24 -1.61 11.77
C LEU A 107 -11.59 -2.96 11.42
#